data_86e072999c3690b596c718f3c47421ac
#
_entry.id   86e072999c3690b596c718f3c47421ac
#
_cell.length_a   1.000
_cell.length_b   1.000
_cell.length_c   1.000
_cell.angle_alpha   90.00
_cell.angle_beta   90.00
_cell.angle_gamma   90.00
#
_symmetry.space_group_name_H-M   'P 1'
#
loop_
_entity.id
_entity.type
_entity.pdbx_description
1 polymer ?
#
loop_
_entity_poly.entity_id
_entity_poly.type
_entity_poly.pdbx_seq_one_letter_code
_entity_poly.pdbx_strand_id
1 'polypeptide(L)'
;MKDNRTAMDPEVDVVAQRKKRNAMRGVRRFSVFILLAIFCAYLYVQRDAWIPKLAGIGSRYQSITQNDGTLAEGNFPLTISGKSDYQAEIANDVLFIQNDAYLYLYSPHGDLKDVRQHMFSNAVLKTSGAYALVYESDGSGFRVDKPSKNMFVKYLDNDIIFGVINDSGYTAIVTESDQYACSLQVFDETGKAIYTRNCVNRLIDVTFQNDGNGCAFMELDVENGELVSRMKSVRFDEKDVQWESEPLSTMGLELSYSESGMLCVVGDTMCAYYDDSGNLSSSYIYMGDLVAYDVAYGSAAVILKDENQREARLILMDRSADSPSEVRISDT
;
A
#
# COMPACT_ATOMS: atom_id res chain seq x y z
N MET A 1 -46.92 27.85 87.99
CA MET A 1 -46.74 28.07 86.51
C MET A 1 -45.60 27.21 86.06
N LYS A 2 -45.89 26.09 85.35
CA LYS A 2 -44.88 25.15 84.84
C LYS A 2 -44.76 25.37 83.34
N ASP A 3 -43.56 25.77 82.91
CA ASP A 3 -43.16 25.91 81.52
C ASP A 3 -42.82 24.52 80.99
N ASN A 4 -43.60 24.04 80.03
CA ASN A 4 -43.40 22.75 79.38
C ASN A 4 -42.74 23.02 78.04
N ARG A 5 -41.40 23.10 77.98
CA ARG A 5 -40.63 23.07 76.74
C ARG A 5 -40.35 21.61 76.37
N THR A 6 -41.08 21.09 75.44
CA THR A 6 -40.79 19.81 74.82
C THR A 6 -39.50 19.95 74.01
N ALA A 7 -38.42 19.36 74.49
CA ALA A 7 -37.18 19.24 73.77
C ALA A 7 -37.44 18.32 72.61
N MET A 8 -37.22 18.85 71.36
CA MET A 8 -37.29 18.12 70.09
C MET A 8 -36.08 17.21 70.00
N ASP A 9 -36.31 15.92 69.78
CA ASP A 9 -35.29 14.89 69.73
C ASP A 9 -34.34 15.13 68.58
N PRO A 10 -33.03 15.26 68.79
CA PRO A 10 -32.06 15.60 67.72
C PRO A 10 -31.94 14.53 66.63
N GLU A 11 -32.32 13.28 66.89
CA GLU A 11 -32.31 12.19 65.89
C GLU A 11 -33.40 12.35 64.85
N VAL A 12 -34.53 12.93 65.15
CA VAL A 12 -35.66 13.17 64.23
C VAL A 12 -35.30 14.26 63.21
N ASP A 13 -34.50 15.22 63.59
CA ASP A 13 -34.09 16.33 62.73
C ASP A 13 -33.06 15.85 61.64
N VAL A 14 -32.15 14.97 62.04
CA VAL A 14 -31.15 14.40 61.07
C VAL A 14 -31.79 13.48 60.01
N VAL A 15 -32.83 12.71 60.43
CA VAL A 15 -33.57 11.85 59.47
C VAL A 15 -34.40 12.71 58.50
N ALA A 16 -35.02 13.78 58.97
CA ALA A 16 -35.80 14.72 58.16
C ALA A 16 -34.88 15.45 57.15
N GLN A 17 -33.69 15.87 57.60
CA GLN A 17 -32.69 16.50 56.69
C GLN A 17 -32.12 15.53 55.65
N ARG A 18 -31.88 14.26 56.02
CA ARG A 18 -31.44 13.22 55.07
C ARG A 18 -32.52 12.91 54.01
N LYS A 19 -33.80 12.81 54.43
CA LYS A 19 -34.94 12.61 53.54
C LYS A 19 -35.10 13.77 52.56
N LYS A 20 -34.97 15.03 53.04
CA LYS A 20 -35.04 16.24 52.23
C LYS A 20 -33.88 16.33 51.22
N ARG A 21 -32.66 15.93 51.63
CA ARG A 21 -31.46 15.88 50.77
C ARG A 21 -31.57 14.79 49.68
N ASN A 22 -32.12 13.63 50.02
CA ASN A 22 -32.35 12.54 49.06
C ASN A 22 -33.48 12.87 48.07
N ALA A 23 -34.56 13.51 48.51
CA ALA A 23 -35.62 14.02 47.65
C ALA A 23 -35.10 15.09 46.67
N MET A 24 -34.26 16.03 47.16
CA MET A 24 -33.64 17.05 46.32
C MET A 24 -32.66 16.45 45.27
N ARG A 25 -31.94 15.37 45.61
CA ARG A 25 -31.11 14.63 44.66
C ARG A 25 -31.95 13.92 43.61
N GLY A 26 -33.10 13.36 43.96
CA GLY A 26 -34.06 12.77 43.03
C GLY A 26 -34.64 13.80 42.06
N VAL A 27 -35.07 14.93 42.59
CA VAL A 27 -35.62 16.04 41.80
C VAL A 27 -34.55 16.61 40.85
N ARG A 28 -33.31 16.78 41.33
CA ARG A 28 -32.20 17.26 40.46
C ARG A 28 -31.85 16.27 39.33
N ARG A 29 -31.88 14.96 39.60
CA ARG A 29 -31.70 13.93 38.55
C ARG A 29 -32.84 13.94 37.57
N PHE A 30 -34.06 14.07 38.02
CA PHE A 30 -35.26 14.13 37.20
C PHE A 30 -35.30 15.40 36.33
N SER A 31 -34.92 16.57 36.85
CA SER A 31 -34.83 17.80 36.10
C SER A 31 -33.69 17.76 35.04
N VAL A 32 -32.54 17.10 35.31
CA VAL A 32 -31.50 16.87 34.30
C VAL A 32 -32.03 15.95 33.20
N PHE A 33 -32.80 14.92 33.54
CA PHE A 33 -33.39 14.02 32.55
C PHE A 33 -34.40 14.74 31.63
N ILE A 34 -35.24 15.59 32.20
CA ILE A 34 -36.20 16.42 31.48
C ILE A 34 -35.45 17.38 30.55
N LEU A 35 -34.38 18.05 31.02
CA LEU A 35 -33.61 18.96 30.20
C LEU A 35 -32.92 18.21 29.03
N LEU A 36 -32.40 17.00 29.28
CA LEU A 36 -31.81 16.16 28.22
C LEU A 36 -32.84 15.72 27.21
N ALA A 37 -34.06 15.34 27.68
CA ALA A 37 -35.15 14.97 26.77
C ALA A 37 -35.62 16.16 25.88
N ILE A 38 -35.72 17.36 26.48
CA ILE A 38 -36.07 18.59 25.76
C ILE A 38 -34.96 18.92 24.74
N PHE A 39 -33.69 18.75 25.12
CA PHE A 39 -32.54 18.96 24.21
C PHE A 39 -32.54 17.97 23.05
N CYS A 40 -32.80 16.67 23.31
CA CYS A 40 -32.95 15.67 22.26
C CYS A 40 -34.14 15.95 21.34
N ALA A 41 -35.27 16.37 21.88
CA ALA A 41 -36.46 16.76 21.12
C ALA A 41 -36.15 18.01 20.25
N TYR A 42 -35.45 19.00 20.79
CA TYR A 42 -35.01 20.17 20.05
C TYR A 42 -34.08 19.78 18.89
N LEU A 43 -33.09 18.91 19.15
CA LEU A 43 -32.22 18.37 18.09
C LEU A 43 -33.01 17.61 17.04
N TYR A 44 -34.00 16.81 17.44
CA TYR A 44 -34.85 16.07 16.50
C TYR A 44 -35.70 16.98 15.62
N VAL A 45 -36.30 18.03 16.19
CA VAL A 45 -37.11 19.02 15.41
C VAL A 45 -36.23 19.83 14.46
N GLN A 46 -34.97 20.10 14.86
CA GLN A 46 -34.03 20.86 14.03
C GLN A 46 -33.12 19.97 13.15
N ARG A 47 -33.42 18.68 13.05
CA ARG A 47 -32.57 17.73 12.31
C ARG A 47 -32.28 18.18 10.86
N ASP A 48 -33.27 18.73 10.17
CA ASP A 48 -33.16 19.17 8.79
C ASP A 48 -32.27 20.41 8.62
N ALA A 49 -31.97 21.13 9.71
CA ALA A 49 -31.08 22.27 9.73
C ALA A 49 -29.63 21.94 10.08
N TRP A 50 -29.38 20.90 10.90
CA TRP A 50 -28.03 20.58 11.35
C TRP A 50 -27.46 19.32 10.68
N ILE A 51 -28.30 18.34 10.26
CA ILE A 51 -27.81 17.18 9.48
C ILE A 51 -27.06 17.60 8.22
N PRO A 52 -27.56 18.54 7.36
CA PRO A 52 -26.83 19.02 6.21
C PRO A 52 -25.52 19.72 6.59
N LYS A 53 -25.48 20.40 7.76
CA LYS A 53 -24.25 21.06 8.24
C LYS A 53 -23.22 20.07 8.73
N LEU A 54 -23.62 18.94 9.33
CA LEU A 54 -22.70 17.84 9.70
C LEU A 54 -22.26 17.04 8.47
N ALA A 55 -23.18 16.78 7.54
CA ALA A 55 -22.81 16.21 6.25
C ALA A 55 -21.86 17.13 5.47
N GLY A 56 -22.07 18.47 5.56
CA GLY A 56 -21.16 19.47 5.01
C GLY A 56 -19.81 19.58 5.74
N ILE A 57 -19.68 19.10 6.99
CA ILE A 57 -18.38 19.01 7.66
C ILE A 57 -17.56 17.85 7.08
N GLY A 58 -18.19 16.71 6.77
CA GLY A 58 -17.53 15.62 6.03
C GLY A 58 -17.06 16.06 4.64
N SER A 59 -17.91 16.76 3.90
CA SER A 59 -17.54 17.33 2.59
C SER A 59 -16.57 18.51 2.67
N ARG A 60 -16.56 19.28 3.77
CA ARG A 60 -15.56 20.32 4.02
C ARG A 60 -14.18 19.74 4.38
N TYR A 61 -14.11 18.62 5.05
CA TYR A 61 -12.83 17.92 5.27
C TYR A 61 -12.26 17.42 3.95
N GLN A 62 -13.10 17.02 3.01
CA GLN A 62 -12.69 16.69 1.64
C GLN A 62 -12.26 17.93 0.83
N SER A 63 -12.81 19.11 1.10
CA SER A 63 -12.51 20.35 0.35
C SER A 63 -11.34 21.16 0.90
N ILE A 64 -10.87 20.92 2.12
CA ILE A 64 -9.79 21.70 2.76
C ILE A 64 -8.40 21.28 2.26
N THR A 65 -8.27 20.09 1.66
CA THR A 65 -7.01 19.57 1.14
C THR A 65 -6.82 19.69 -0.36
N GLN A 66 -7.72 20.39 -1.05
CA GLN A 66 -7.61 20.61 -2.49
C GLN A 66 -6.98 21.97 -2.80
N ASN A 67 -5.79 21.94 -3.37
CA ASN A 67 -5.19 23.13 -3.98
C ASN A 67 -5.94 23.61 -5.24
N ASP A 68 -6.90 22.86 -5.79
CA ASP A 68 -7.68 23.20 -7.01
C ASP A 68 -9.18 22.86 -6.96
N GLY A 69 -9.73 22.56 -5.82
CA GLY A 69 -11.17 22.72 -5.56
C GLY A 69 -12.14 21.66 -6.05
N THR A 70 -11.83 20.68 -6.89
CA THR A 70 -12.80 19.67 -7.34
C THR A 70 -12.30 18.26 -7.17
N LEU A 71 -13.05 17.43 -6.45
CA LEU A 71 -12.88 15.97 -6.48
C LEU A 71 -13.15 15.46 -7.90
N ALA A 72 -12.37 14.48 -8.35
CA ALA A 72 -12.71 13.78 -9.58
C ALA A 72 -14.02 13.02 -9.36
N GLU A 73 -15.01 13.31 -10.19
CA GLU A 73 -16.32 12.64 -10.19
C GLU A 73 -16.34 11.53 -11.25
N GLY A 74 -17.24 10.56 -11.09
CA GLY A 74 -17.30 9.37 -11.92
C GLY A 74 -17.75 9.58 -13.36
N ASN A 75 -17.64 8.51 -14.15
CA ASN A 75 -17.83 8.34 -15.57
C ASN A 75 -16.68 8.87 -16.45
N PHE A 76 -16.21 8.03 -17.36
CA PHE A 76 -15.15 8.41 -18.30
C PHE A 76 -15.64 9.38 -19.39
N PRO A 77 -14.82 10.37 -19.80
CA PRO A 77 -13.46 10.64 -19.33
C PRO A 77 -13.44 11.31 -17.93
N LEU A 78 -12.50 10.88 -17.08
CA LEU A 78 -12.31 11.45 -15.76
C LEU A 78 -11.42 12.69 -15.83
N THR A 79 -11.83 13.75 -15.13
CA THR A 79 -10.96 14.90 -14.87
C THR A 79 -10.37 14.74 -13.48
N ILE A 80 -9.06 14.50 -13.40
CA ILE A 80 -8.32 14.42 -12.14
C ILE A 80 -7.84 15.81 -11.79
N SER A 81 -8.29 16.33 -10.65
CA SER A 81 -7.89 17.64 -10.16
C SER A 81 -6.51 17.57 -9.52
N GLY A 82 -5.70 18.60 -9.74
CA GLY A 82 -4.41 18.77 -9.08
C GLY A 82 -3.28 19.11 -10.05
N LYS A 83 -2.19 19.62 -9.51
CA LYS A 83 -0.94 19.90 -10.23
C LYS A 83 0.06 18.75 -10.12
N SER A 84 -0.29 17.74 -9.36
CA SER A 84 0.58 16.66 -8.99
C SER A 84 0.56 15.53 -10.00
N ASP A 85 1.65 14.82 -10.05
CA ASP A 85 1.73 13.54 -10.72
C ASP A 85 0.73 12.57 -10.09
N TYR A 86 0.13 11.75 -10.92
CA TYR A 86 -0.76 10.68 -10.46
C TYR A 86 -0.26 9.34 -10.96
N GLN A 87 -0.55 8.31 -10.21
CA GLN A 87 -0.31 6.92 -10.59
C GLN A 87 -1.65 6.23 -10.76
N ALA A 88 -1.77 5.40 -11.77
CA ALA A 88 -2.98 4.66 -12.07
C ALA A 88 -2.64 3.19 -12.29
N GLU A 89 -3.31 2.32 -11.54
CA GLU A 89 -3.12 0.87 -11.57
C GLU A 89 -4.48 0.18 -11.61
N ILE A 90 -4.55 -0.95 -12.27
CA ILE A 90 -5.75 -1.78 -12.32
C ILE A 90 -5.49 -3.07 -11.55
N ALA A 91 -6.34 -3.35 -10.57
CA ALA A 91 -6.32 -4.58 -9.81
C ALA A 91 -7.73 -5.21 -9.84
N ASN A 92 -7.85 -6.39 -10.41
CA ASN A 92 -9.14 -6.97 -10.79
C ASN A 92 -9.96 -5.94 -11.60
N ASP A 93 -11.23 -5.76 -11.26
CA ASP A 93 -12.12 -4.83 -11.94
C ASP A 93 -12.17 -3.44 -11.28
N VAL A 94 -11.09 -3.00 -10.63
CA VAL A 94 -11.03 -1.70 -9.98
C VAL A 94 -9.83 -0.92 -10.51
N LEU A 95 -10.08 0.29 -10.96
CA LEU A 95 -9.05 1.26 -11.29
C LEU A 95 -8.71 2.04 -10.01
N PHE A 96 -7.47 1.89 -9.57
CA PHE A 96 -6.89 2.68 -8.49
C PHE A 96 -6.16 3.88 -9.11
N ILE A 97 -6.50 5.07 -8.66
CA ILE A 97 -5.80 6.30 -9.04
C ILE A 97 -5.32 6.96 -7.76
N GLN A 98 -4.01 7.18 -7.67
CA GLN A 98 -3.38 7.84 -6.54
C GLN A 98 -2.85 9.20 -6.98
N ASN A 99 -3.07 10.22 -6.13
CA ASN A 99 -2.38 11.50 -6.18
C ASN A 99 -1.66 11.75 -4.85
N ASP A 100 -1.16 12.96 -4.61
CA ASP A 100 -0.37 13.32 -3.41
C ASP A 100 -1.07 13.04 -2.08
N ALA A 101 -2.38 12.96 -2.03
CA ALA A 101 -3.14 12.86 -0.78
C ALA A 101 -4.16 11.75 -0.76
N TYR A 102 -4.65 11.31 -1.92
CA TYR A 102 -5.79 10.43 -2.02
C TYR A 102 -5.54 9.22 -2.93
N LEU A 103 -6.17 8.12 -2.54
CA LEU A 103 -6.36 6.92 -3.35
C LEU A 103 -7.83 6.87 -3.77
N TYR A 104 -8.09 7.04 -5.05
CA TYR A 104 -9.42 6.94 -5.65
C TYR A 104 -9.64 5.54 -6.20
N LEU A 105 -10.82 4.99 -6.00
CA LEU A 105 -11.23 3.68 -6.49
C LEU A 105 -12.39 3.86 -7.45
N TYR A 106 -12.21 3.44 -8.70
CA TYR A 106 -13.23 3.53 -9.74
C TYR A 106 -13.65 2.14 -10.23
N SER A 107 -14.91 2.03 -10.64
CA SER A 107 -15.42 0.86 -11.38
C SER A 107 -14.87 0.85 -12.82
N PRO A 108 -14.99 -0.28 -13.56
CA PRO A 108 -14.66 -0.33 -14.98
C PRO A 108 -15.47 0.65 -15.85
N HIS A 109 -16.58 1.15 -15.32
CA HIS A 109 -17.43 2.13 -15.99
C HIS A 109 -17.14 3.58 -15.61
N GLY A 110 -16.10 3.82 -14.78
CA GLY A 110 -15.74 5.15 -14.33
C GLY A 110 -16.56 5.68 -13.16
N ASP A 111 -17.35 4.84 -12.47
CA ASP A 111 -18.05 5.28 -11.28
C ASP A 111 -17.12 5.29 -10.09
N LEU A 112 -17.05 6.42 -9.38
CA LEU A 112 -16.29 6.53 -8.15
C LEU A 112 -16.89 5.62 -7.07
N LYS A 113 -16.12 4.65 -6.60
CA LYS A 113 -16.52 3.69 -5.56
C LYS A 113 -16.14 4.17 -4.17
N ASP A 114 -14.93 4.70 -4.04
CA ASP A 114 -14.38 5.12 -2.74
C ASP A 114 -13.25 6.13 -2.93
N VAL A 115 -13.00 6.93 -1.90
CA VAL A 115 -11.86 7.87 -1.82
C VAL A 115 -11.23 7.73 -0.45
N ARG A 116 -9.94 7.44 -0.41
CA ARG A 116 -9.19 7.22 0.82
C ARG A 116 -8.00 8.15 0.90
N GLN A 117 -7.88 8.87 1.99
CA GLN A 117 -6.72 9.71 2.26
C GLN A 117 -5.55 8.85 2.77
N HIS A 118 -4.33 9.06 2.27
CA HIS A 118 -3.13 8.38 2.73
C HIS A 118 -2.15 9.29 3.47
N MET A 119 -1.99 10.54 3.13
CA MET A 119 -1.09 11.52 3.78
C MET A 119 0.41 11.17 3.65
N PHE A 120 0.80 10.35 2.69
CA PHE A 120 2.20 10.03 2.41
C PHE A 120 2.77 11.01 1.40
N SER A 121 3.98 11.52 1.66
CA SER A 121 4.77 12.25 0.68
C SER A 121 5.42 11.25 -0.28
N ASN A 122 5.66 11.64 -1.54
CA ASN A 122 6.26 10.74 -2.54
C ASN A 122 5.62 9.33 -2.56
N ALA A 123 4.30 9.27 -2.47
CA ALA A 123 3.60 8.02 -2.38
C ALA A 123 3.70 7.22 -3.67
N VAL A 124 3.95 5.91 -3.56
CA VAL A 124 4.03 4.97 -4.67
C VAL A 124 2.92 3.94 -4.54
N LEU A 125 2.22 3.71 -5.65
CA LEU A 125 1.16 2.73 -5.77
C LEU A 125 1.68 1.47 -6.47
N LYS A 126 1.41 0.31 -5.87
CA LYS A 126 1.60 -1.01 -6.47
C LYS A 126 0.34 -1.83 -6.26
N THR A 127 -0.04 -2.63 -7.24
CA THR A 127 -1.22 -3.50 -7.13
C THR A 127 -0.89 -4.95 -7.49
N SER A 128 -1.61 -5.88 -6.86
CA SER A 128 -1.60 -7.29 -7.24
C SER A 128 -2.91 -7.94 -6.80
N GLY A 129 -3.51 -8.76 -7.67
CA GLY A 129 -4.81 -9.38 -7.40
C GLY A 129 -5.88 -8.34 -7.06
N ALA A 130 -6.39 -8.40 -5.83
CA ALA A 130 -7.38 -7.44 -5.31
C ALA A 130 -6.78 -6.42 -4.34
N TYR A 131 -5.45 -6.37 -4.21
CA TYR A 131 -4.80 -5.53 -3.22
C TYR A 131 -4.07 -4.36 -3.87
N ALA A 132 -4.03 -3.26 -3.15
CA ALA A 132 -3.23 -2.08 -3.46
C ALA A 132 -2.32 -1.78 -2.26
N LEU A 133 -1.03 -1.67 -2.52
CA LEU A 133 -0.02 -1.17 -1.60
C LEU A 133 0.25 0.28 -1.96
N VAL A 134 0.12 1.17 -0.98
CA VAL A 134 0.62 2.55 -1.08
C VAL A 134 1.70 2.72 -0.03
N TYR A 135 2.89 3.10 -0.44
CA TYR A 135 4.00 3.37 0.47
C TYR A 135 4.63 4.74 0.19
N GLU A 136 5.24 5.30 1.22
CA GLU A 136 5.98 6.55 1.15
C GLU A 136 7.44 6.25 0.77
N SER A 137 7.84 6.60 -0.44
CA SER A 137 9.25 6.52 -0.85
C SER A 137 10.06 7.57 -0.09
N ASP A 138 11.20 7.18 0.46
CA ASP A 138 12.03 8.01 1.36
C ASP A 138 11.26 8.46 2.63
N GLY A 139 10.29 7.66 3.07
CA GLY A 139 9.56 7.82 4.31
C GLY A 139 9.23 6.47 4.94
N SER A 140 8.57 6.43 6.07
CA SER A 140 8.43 5.20 6.86
C SER A 140 7.05 4.54 6.76
N GLY A 141 6.08 5.21 6.14
CA GLY A 141 4.68 4.81 6.13
C GLY A 141 4.31 3.93 4.95
N PHE A 142 3.48 2.91 5.19
CA PHE A 142 2.81 2.18 4.13
C PHE A 142 1.43 1.69 4.56
N ARG A 143 0.57 1.44 3.58
CA ARG A 143 -0.77 0.90 3.79
C ARG A 143 -1.13 -0.12 2.72
N VAL A 144 -2.00 -1.04 3.09
CA VAL A 144 -2.58 -2.01 2.17
C VAL A 144 -4.09 -1.84 2.16
N ASP A 145 -4.64 -1.76 0.96
CA ASP A 145 -6.06 -1.56 0.71
C ASP A 145 -6.63 -2.68 -0.18
N LYS A 146 -7.89 -3.01 0.06
CA LYS A 146 -8.77 -3.73 -0.88
C LYS A 146 -9.86 -2.79 -1.37
N PRO A 147 -10.55 -3.09 -2.48
CA PRO A 147 -11.70 -2.30 -2.92
C PRO A 147 -12.73 -2.10 -1.80
N SER A 148 -12.96 -3.11 -0.96
CA SER A 148 -13.97 -3.08 0.11
C SER A 148 -13.55 -2.31 1.37
N LYS A 149 -12.25 -2.22 1.65
CA LYS A 149 -11.75 -1.60 2.90
C LYS A 149 -10.24 -1.37 2.90
N ASN A 150 -9.76 -0.49 3.76
CA ASN A 150 -8.36 -0.48 4.18
C ASN A 150 -8.08 -1.73 5.04
N MET A 151 -7.00 -2.44 4.78
CA MET A 151 -6.60 -3.61 5.55
C MET A 151 -5.80 -3.21 6.78
N PHE A 152 -4.74 -2.44 6.59
CA PHE A 152 -3.92 -1.89 7.66
C PHE A 152 -3.08 -0.70 7.17
N VAL A 153 -2.55 0.06 8.14
CA VAL A 153 -1.54 1.11 7.94
C VAL A 153 -0.41 0.84 8.92
N LYS A 154 0.83 0.98 8.48
CA LYS A 154 2.03 0.81 9.30
C LYS A 154 3.03 1.92 9.08
N TYR A 155 3.84 2.14 10.11
CA TYR A 155 5.04 2.97 10.07
C TYR A 155 6.20 2.13 10.58
N LEU A 156 7.31 2.18 9.87
CA LEU A 156 8.53 1.45 10.18
C LEU A 156 9.53 2.39 10.86
N ASP A 157 10.59 1.81 11.43
CA ASP A 157 11.62 2.60 12.09
C ASP A 157 12.55 3.32 11.11
N ASN A 158 12.69 2.77 9.89
CA ASN A 158 13.57 3.26 8.84
C ASN A 158 12.79 3.61 7.57
N ASP A 159 13.37 4.45 6.73
CA ASP A 159 12.77 4.92 5.50
C ASP A 159 12.66 3.79 4.46
N ILE A 160 11.55 3.77 3.74
CA ILE A 160 11.23 2.77 2.73
C ILE A 160 11.94 3.11 1.43
N ILE A 161 12.67 2.14 0.90
CA ILE A 161 13.31 2.22 -0.42
C ILE A 161 12.30 1.86 -1.50
N PHE A 162 11.67 0.69 -1.36
CA PHE A 162 10.58 0.23 -2.21
C PHE A 162 9.72 -0.83 -1.52
N GLY A 163 8.58 -1.13 -2.11
CA GLY A 163 7.67 -2.18 -1.64
C GLY A 163 6.98 -2.89 -2.79
N VAL A 164 6.68 -4.17 -2.60
CA VAL A 164 5.91 -5.01 -3.52
C VAL A 164 4.82 -5.75 -2.77
N ILE A 165 3.77 -6.13 -3.48
CA ILE A 165 2.63 -6.86 -2.93
C ILE A 165 2.26 -8.01 -3.86
N ASN A 166 1.75 -9.12 -3.30
CA ASN A 166 1.26 -10.25 -4.09
C ASN A 166 -0.27 -10.36 -4.06
N ASP A 167 -0.80 -11.28 -4.85
CA ASP A 167 -2.24 -11.53 -5.01
C ASP A 167 -2.95 -11.99 -3.73
N SER A 168 -2.20 -12.47 -2.75
CA SER A 168 -2.70 -12.86 -1.42
C SER A 168 -2.66 -11.73 -0.41
N GLY A 169 -2.06 -10.57 -0.77
CA GLY A 169 -1.91 -9.40 0.08
C GLY A 169 -0.67 -9.42 0.98
N TYR A 170 0.24 -10.38 0.77
CA TYR A 170 1.54 -10.35 1.42
C TYR A 170 2.36 -9.22 0.83
N THR A 171 3.02 -8.49 1.70
CA THR A 171 3.72 -7.25 1.33
C THR A 171 5.18 -7.36 1.75
N ALA A 172 6.09 -7.20 0.81
CA ALA A 172 7.53 -7.10 1.08
C ALA A 172 7.95 -5.63 1.00
N ILE A 173 8.57 -5.13 2.06
CA ILE A 173 9.06 -3.76 2.17
C ILE A 173 10.57 -3.81 2.38
N VAL A 174 11.30 -3.10 1.54
CA VAL A 174 12.75 -2.90 1.68
C VAL A 174 12.98 -1.51 2.24
N THR A 175 13.73 -1.45 3.34
CA THR A 175 14.04 -0.21 4.05
C THR A 175 15.53 0.07 4.08
N GLU A 176 15.89 1.31 4.32
CA GLU A 176 17.24 1.69 4.75
C GLU A 176 17.63 0.92 6.03
N SER A 177 18.92 0.87 6.34
CA SER A 177 19.44 0.26 7.55
C SER A 177 20.72 0.99 8.00
N ASP A 178 20.86 1.22 9.30
CA ASP A 178 22.04 1.86 9.88
C ASP A 178 23.30 0.96 9.83
N GLN A 179 23.13 -0.35 9.73
CA GLN A 179 24.22 -1.33 9.86
C GLN A 179 24.45 -2.17 8.61
N TYR A 180 23.47 -2.21 7.71
CA TYR A 180 23.45 -3.04 6.50
C TYR A 180 23.13 -2.17 5.28
N ALA A 181 23.28 -2.71 4.09
CA ALA A 181 22.91 -1.98 2.88
C ALA A 181 21.39 -1.72 2.80
N CYS A 182 20.60 -2.67 3.29
CA CYS A 182 19.14 -2.52 3.45
C CYS A 182 18.58 -3.65 4.32
N SER A 183 17.28 -3.58 4.64
CA SER A 183 16.54 -4.62 5.34
C SER A 183 15.27 -4.97 4.58
N LEU A 184 15.02 -6.25 4.35
CA LEU A 184 13.79 -6.79 3.78
C LEU A 184 12.87 -7.23 4.92
N GLN A 185 11.64 -6.75 4.94
CA GLN A 185 10.60 -7.16 5.87
C GLN A 185 9.37 -7.62 5.09
N VAL A 186 8.83 -8.79 5.44
CA VAL A 186 7.62 -9.31 4.81
C VAL A 186 6.48 -9.37 5.84
N PHE A 187 5.33 -8.89 5.41
CA PHE A 187 4.10 -8.84 6.21
C PHE A 187 3.02 -9.69 5.56
N ASP A 188 2.23 -10.39 6.37
CA ASP A 188 1.04 -11.09 5.92
C ASP A 188 -0.12 -10.12 5.60
N GLU A 189 -1.23 -10.62 5.11
CA GLU A 189 -2.42 -9.84 4.74
C GLU A 189 -3.08 -9.08 5.91
N THR A 190 -2.70 -9.40 7.14
CA THR A 190 -3.14 -8.69 8.36
C THR A 190 -2.17 -7.59 8.79
N GLY A 191 -1.00 -7.53 8.14
CA GLY A 191 0.08 -6.63 8.49
C GLY A 191 0.99 -7.15 9.61
N LYS A 192 0.93 -8.43 9.96
CA LYS A 192 1.88 -9.04 10.88
C LYS A 192 3.19 -9.34 10.15
N ALA A 193 4.32 -8.94 10.73
CA ALA A 193 5.63 -9.30 10.20
C ALA A 193 5.86 -10.80 10.34
N ILE A 194 6.17 -11.48 9.23
CA ILE A 194 6.40 -12.92 9.15
C ILE A 194 7.84 -13.27 8.81
N TYR A 195 8.58 -12.34 8.20
CA TYR A 195 9.97 -12.53 7.83
C TYR A 195 10.74 -11.22 7.89
N THR A 196 12.02 -11.30 8.29
CA THR A 196 12.94 -10.15 8.27
C THR A 196 14.33 -10.63 7.92
N ARG A 197 15.00 -9.92 7.00
CA ARG A 197 16.36 -10.19 6.57
C ARG A 197 17.15 -8.91 6.41
N ASN A 198 18.32 -8.84 7.06
CA ASN A 198 19.28 -7.78 6.82
C ASN A 198 20.19 -8.18 5.65
N CYS A 199 20.36 -7.30 4.68
CA CYS A 199 21.07 -7.55 3.43
C CYS A 199 22.37 -6.74 3.40
N VAL A 200 23.47 -7.41 3.09
CA VAL A 200 24.81 -6.78 2.99
C VAL A 200 24.98 -6.03 1.67
N ASN A 201 24.21 -6.42 0.65
CA ASN A 201 24.14 -5.77 -0.65
C ASN A 201 22.80 -5.08 -0.82
N ARG A 202 22.74 -4.07 -1.69
CA ARG A 202 21.50 -3.35 -2.01
C ARG A 202 20.55 -4.26 -2.75
N LEU A 203 19.31 -4.37 -2.30
CA LEU A 203 18.23 -5.01 -3.06
C LEU A 203 17.72 -4.06 -4.13
N ILE A 204 17.49 -4.60 -5.32
CA ILE A 204 16.94 -3.88 -6.47
C ILE A 204 15.47 -4.22 -6.67
N ASP A 205 15.12 -5.50 -6.54
CA ASP A 205 13.75 -5.96 -6.67
C ASP A 205 13.47 -7.21 -5.84
N VAL A 206 12.19 -7.47 -5.59
CA VAL A 206 11.66 -8.63 -4.85
C VAL A 206 10.42 -9.13 -5.55
N THR A 207 10.32 -10.44 -5.76
CA THR A 207 9.10 -11.09 -6.27
C THR A 207 8.71 -12.27 -5.41
N PHE A 208 7.41 -12.46 -5.16
CA PHE A 208 6.93 -13.58 -4.35
C PHE A 208 6.90 -14.88 -5.14
N GLN A 209 7.20 -16.00 -4.47
CA GLN A 209 6.96 -17.33 -5.03
C GLN A 209 5.44 -17.55 -5.20
N ASN A 210 5.06 -18.39 -6.17
CA ASN A 210 3.65 -18.63 -6.49
C ASN A 210 2.83 -19.22 -5.34
N ASP A 211 3.47 -19.95 -4.43
CA ASP A 211 2.82 -20.52 -3.24
C ASP A 211 2.67 -19.49 -2.09
N GLY A 212 3.23 -18.28 -2.23
CA GLY A 212 3.19 -17.22 -1.24
C GLY A 212 4.05 -17.45 0.00
N ASN A 213 4.78 -18.58 0.10
CA ASN A 213 5.55 -18.95 1.29
C ASN A 213 7.02 -18.49 1.24
N GLY A 214 7.42 -17.81 0.19
CA GLY A 214 8.76 -17.32 -0.02
C GLY A 214 8.83 -16.22 -1.05
N CYS A 215 10.02 -15.73 -1.31
CA CYS A 215 10.29 -14.74 -2.35
C CYS A 215 11.67 -14.96 -2.96
N ALA A 216 11.85 -14.49 -4.19
CA ALA A 216 13.16 -14.21 -4.74
C ALA A 216 13.44 -12.71 -4.64
N PHE A 217 14.70 -12.38 -4.44
CA PHE A 217 15.17 -11.00 -4.48
C PHE A 217 16.49 -10.90 -5.24
N MET A 218 16.73 -9.73 -5.79
CA MET A 218 17.91 -9.43 -6.57
C MET A 218 18.80 -8.46 -5.83
N GLU A 219 20.04 -8.86 -5.61
CA GLU A 219 21.10 -8.05 -5.00
C GLU A 219 22.01 -7.47 -6.10
N LEU A 220 22.37 -6.20 -5.93
CA LEU A 220 23.42 -5.57 -6.75
C LEU A 220 24.75 -5.68 -6.03
N ASP A 221 25.76 -6.17 -6.74
CA ASP A 221 27.13 -6.35 -6.25
C ASP A 221 28.14 -5.84 -7.28
N VAL A 222 29.42 -5.80 -6.90
CA VAL A 222 30.51 -5.42 -7.77
C VAL A 222 31.59 -6.50 -7.74
N GLU A 223 31.84 -7.13 -8.89
CA GLU A 223 32.92 -8.10 -9.05
C GLU A 223 33.93 -7.61 -10.11
N ASN A 224 35.20 -7.62 -9.74
CA ASN A 224 36.30 -7.19 -10.63
C ASN A 224 36.11 -5.78 -11.23
N GLY A 225 35.33 -4.91 -10.57
CA GLY A 225 35.01 -3.56 -11.04
C GLY A 225 33.80 -3.45 -11.98
N GLU A 226 33.10 -4.54 -12.22
CA GLU A 226 31.86 -4.59 -12.98
C GLU A 226 30.65 -4.80 -12.09
N LEU A 227 29.53 -4.17 -12.41
CA LEU A 227 28.26 -4.39 -11.73
C LEU A 227 27.72 -5.76 -12.12
N VAL A 228 27.32 -6.53 -11.11
CA VAL A 228 26.68 -7.84 -11.28
C VAL A 228 25.42 -7.91 -10.42
N SER A 229 24.48 -8.68 -10.90
CA SER A 229 23.27 -9.01 -10.12
C SER A 229 23.30 -10.46 -9.69
N ARG A 230 22.86 -10.72 -8.44
CA ARG A 230 22.67 -12.07 -7.88
C ARG A 230 21.24 -12.24 -7.44
N MET A 231 20.63 -13.32 -7.84
CA MET A 231 19.31 -13.70 -7.38
C MET A 231 19.44 -14.68 -6.21
N LYS A 232 18.62 -14.47 -5.19
CA LYS A 232 18.48 -15.38 -4.05
C LYS A 232 17.02 -15.69 -3.80
N SER A 233 16.75 -16.94 -3.45
CA SER A 233 15.42 -17.36 -3.05
C SER A 233 15.41 -17.74 -1.58
N VAL A 234 14.36 -17.37 -0.87
CA VAL A 234 14.16 -17.65 0.55
C VAL A 234 12.74 -18.11 0.81
N ARG A 235 12.58 -18.89 1.88
CA ARG A 235 11.28 -19.21 2.47
C ARG A 235 11.11 -18.45 3.78
N PHE A 236 9.88 -18.08 4.09
CA PHE A 236 9.61 -17.26 5.28
C PHE A 236 9.67 -18.04 6.59
N ASP A 237 9.59 -19.36 6.53
CA ASP A 237 9.73 -20.29 7.66
C ASP A 237 11.17 -20.82 7.86
N GLU A 238 12.10 -20.48 6.96
CA GLU A 238 13.49 -20.89 6.97
C GLU A 238 14.44 -19.71 7.18
N LYS A 239 15.59 -19.96 7.79
CA LYS A 239 16.63 -18.94 7.98
C LYS A 239 17.60 -18.86 6.81
N ASP A 240 17.85 -20.00 6.20
CA ASP A 240 18.85 -20.13 5.16
C ASP A 240 18.24 -19.80 3.79
N VAL A 241 19.10 -19.40 2.87
CA VAL A 241 18.75 -19.16 1.47
C VAL A 241 18.50 -20.52 0.83
N GLN A 242 17.39 -20.69 0.09
CA GLN A 242 17.09 -21.92 -0.63
C GLN A 242 18.10 -22.15 -1.75
N TRP A 243 18.37 -21.11 -2.52
CA TRP A 243 19.37 -21.08 -3.56
C TRP A 243 19.88 -19.66 -3.82
N GLU A 244 21.07 -19.57 -4.34
CA GLU A 244 21.73 -18.35 -4.81
C GLU A 244 22.26 -18.59 -6.22
N SER A 245 22.02 -17.67 -7.14
CA SER A 245 22.53 -17.77 -8.52
C SER A 245 24.02 -17.44 -8.58
N GLU A 246 24.68 -17.91 -9.64
CA GLU A 246 25.94 -17.30 -10.08
C GLU A 246 25.72 -15.82 -10.44
N PRO A 247 26.77 -14.99 -10.37
CA PRO A 247 26.65 -13.58 -10.74
C PRO A 247 26.27 -13.42 -12.22
N LEU A 248 25.29 -12.55 -12.48
CA LEU A 248 24.87 -12.18 -13.81
C LEU A 248 25.45 -10.80 -14.16
N SER A 249 26.22 -10.70 -15.25
CA SER A 249 26.90 -9.46 -15.67
C SER A 249 25.90 -8.47 -16.30
N THR A 250 25.01 -7.95 -15.49
CA THR A 250 24.01 -6.94 -15.84
C THR A 250 23.55 -6.23 -14.57
N MET A 251 23.17 -4.97 -14.69
CA MET A 251 22.37 -4.33 -13.64
C MET A 251 20.93 -4.80 -13.79
N GLY A 252 20.49 -5.63 -12.85
CA GLY A 252 19.10 -6.10 -12.84
C GLY A 252 18.11 -4.98 -12.56
N LEU A 253 16.93 -5.10 -13.14
CA LEU A 253 15.87 -4.09 -13.07
C LEU A 253 14.61 -4.65 -12.41
N GLU A 254 14.17 -5.84 -12.82
CA GLU A 254 12.90 -6.43 -12.34
C GLU A 254 12.92 -7.96 -12.40
N LEU A 255 12.16 -8.57 -11.49
CA LEU A 255 11.97 -10.01 -11.34
C LEU A 255 10.51 -10.41 -11.52
N SER A 256 10.26 -11.55 -12.16
CA SER A 256 8.92 -12.11 -12.22
C SER A 256 8.95 -13.64 -12.26
N TYR A 257 8.17 -14.28 -11.41
CA TYR A 257 7.95 -15.72 -11.49
C TYR A 257 6.89 -16.07 -12.54
N SER A 258 7.18 -17.10 -13.32
CA SER A 258 6.16 -17.76 -14.13
C SER A 258 5.29 -18.70 -13.25
N GLU A 259 4.13 -19.10 -13.75
CA GLU A 259 3.29 -20.10 -13.08
C GLU A 259 4.01 -21.45 -12.86
N SER A 260 4.98 -21.79 -13.73
CA SER A 260 5.80 -23.01 -13.60
C SER A 260 6.97 -22.89 -12.62
N GLY A 261 7.16 -21.75 -11.98
CA GLY A 261 8.26 -21.51 -11.03
C GLY A 261 9.57 -21.03 -11.66
N MET A 262 9.62 -20.79 -12.98
CA MET A 262 10.77 -20.15 -13.62
C MET A 262 10.85 -18.70 -13.21
N LEU A 263 12.04 -18.23 -12.84
CA LEU A 263 12.29 -16.83 -12.50
C LEU A 263 12.84 -16.10 -13.73
N CYS A 264 12.10 -15.12 -14.22
CA CYS A 264 12.55 -14.16 -15.24
C CYS A 264 13.25 -12.98 -14.56
N VAL A 265 14.39 -12.60 -15.11
CA VAL A 265 15.19 -11.45 -14.70
C VAL A 265 15.38 -10.54 -15.90
N VAL A 266 14.88 -9.32 -15.83
CA VAL A 266 15.18 -8.28 -16.80
C VAL A 266 16.31 -7.42 -16.24
N GLY A 267 17.39 -7.31 -16.99
CA GLY A 267 18.50 -6.41 -16.72
C GLY A 267 18.65 -5.34 -17.79
N ASP A 268 19.60 -4.43 -17.60
CA ASP A 268 19.90 -3.33 -18.53
C ASP A 268 20.53 -3.81 -19.85
N THR A 269 21.23 -4.96 -19.84
CA THR A 269 21.98 -5.50 -20.97
C THR A 269 21.49 -6.87 -21.45
N MET A 270 20.67 -7.55 -20.65
CA MET A 270 20.16 -8.88 -20.95
C MET A 270 18.91 -9.25 -20.17
N CYS A 271 18.18 -10.23 -20.68
CA CYS A 271 17.15 -10.97 -19.96
C CYS A 271 17.63 -12.39 -19.69
N ALA A 272 17.35 -12.94 -18.51
CA ALA A 272 17.76 -14.26 -18.10
C ALA A 272 16.63 -15.01 -17.40
N TYR A 273 16.65 -16.34 -17.50
CA TYR A 273 15.68 -17.25 -16.90
C TYR A 273 16.37 -18.27 -16.02
N TYR A 274 15.88 -18.43 -14.81
CA TYR A 274 16.41 -19.36 -13.81
C TYR A 274 15.38 -20.43 -13.47
N ASP A 275 15.86 -21.65 -13.26
CA ASP A 275 15.03 -22.75 -12.76
C ASP A 275 14.73 -22.62 -11.25
N ASP A 276 13.96 -23.54 -10.70
CA ASP A 276 13.59 -23.59 -9.28
C ASP A 276 14.75 -23.88 -8.32
N SER A 277 15.91 -24.25 -8.86
CA SER A 277 17.15 -24.50 -8.14
C SER A 277 18.16 -23.35 -8.25
N GLY A 278 17.79 -22.27 -8.97
CA GLY A 278 18.65 -21.11 -9.19
C GLY A 278 19.70 -21.27 -10.28
N ASN A 279 19.59 -22.29 -11.13
CA ASN A 279 20.50 -22.45 -12.27
C ASN A 279 19.98 -21.63 -13.45
N LEU A 280 20.92 -20.97 -14.17
CA LEU A 280 20.60 -20.26 -15.41
C LEU A 280 20.12 -21.26 -16.47
N SER A 281 18.87 -21.12 -16.90
CA SER A 281 18.23 -21.97 -17.90
C SER A 281 18.45 -21.42 -19.31
N SER A 282 18.22 -20.13 -19.51
CA SER A 282 18.43 -19.44 -20.79
C SER A 282 18.68 -17.96 -20.59
N SER A 283 19.31 -17.29 -21.58
CA SER A 283 19.53 -15.85 -21.54
C SER A 283 19.52 -15.25 -22.95
N TYR A 284 19.10 -13.99 -23.02
CA TYR A 284 19.11 -13.19 -24.23
C TYR A 284 19.87 -11.88 -24.00
N ILE A 285 21.04 -11.75 -24.63
CA ILE A 285 21.86 -10.53 -24.57
C ILE A 285 21.30 -9.53 -25.58
N TYR A 286 21.07 -8.31 -25.14
CA TYR A 286 20.49 -7.27 -25.96
C TYR A 286 21.48 -6.80 -27.04
N MET A 287 20.98 -6.69 -28.26
CA MET A 287 21.68 -6.03 -29.34
C MET A 287 21.10 -4.63 -29.51
N GLY A 288 21.61 -3.66 -28.78
CA GLY A 288 21.12 -2.28 -28.71
C GLY A 288 20.74 -1.86 -27.28
N ASP A 289 20.44 -0.59 -27.10
CA ASP A 289 20.10 -0.01 -25.81
C ASP A 289 18.66 -0.37 -25.41
N LEU A 290 18.46 -0.73 -24.16
CA LEU A 290 17.14 -0.94 -23.58
C LEU A 290 16.43 0.42 -23.43
N VAL A 291 15.30 0.58 -24.11
CA VAL A 291 14.48 1.80 -24.08
C VAL A 291 13.32 1.68 -23.09
N ALA A 292 12.67 0.52 -23.10
CA ALA A 292 11.56 0.21 -22.22
C ALA A 292 11.45 -1.31 -22.04
N TYR A 293 10.83 -1.71 -20.96
CA TYR A 293 10.54 -3.11 -20.70
C TYR A 293 9.23 -3.23 -19.90
N ASP A 294 8.68 -4.44 -19.94
CA ASP A 294 7.61 -4.88 -19.06
C ASP A 294 7.81 -6.38 -18.79
N VAL A 295 7.51 -6.81 -17.59
CA VAL A 295 7.63 -8.21 -17.18
C VAL A 295 6.44 -8.64 -16.36
N ALA A 296 5.83 -9.74 -16.74
CA ALA A 296 4.71 -10.30 -16.03
C ALA A 296 4.63 -11.81 -16.18
N TYR A 297 4.31 -12.52 -15.13
CA TYR A 297 4.10 -13.97 -15.12
C TYR A 297 5.24 -14.77 -15.76
N GLY A 298 6.49 -14.31 -15.57
CA GLY A 298 7.69 -14.92 -16.14
C GLY A 298 7.87 -14.70 -17.64
N SER A 299 7.13 -13.80 -18.26
CA SER A 299 7.32 -13.37 -19.64
C SER A 299 7.86 -11.94 -19.65
N ALA A 300 8.77 -11.65 -20.57
CA ALA A 300 9.37 -10.32 -20.71
C ALA A 300 9.14 -9.74 -22.10
N ALA A 301 8.84 -8.45 -22.14
CA ALA A 301 8.81 -7.63 -23.34
C ALA A 301 9.85 -6.53 -23.20
N VAL A 302 10.79 -6.43 -24.13
CA VAL A 302 11.82 -5.39 -24.13
C VAL A 302 11.83 -4.64 -25.47
N ILE A 303 11.96 -3.32 -25.39
CA ILE A 303 12.13 -2.47 -26.57
C ILE A 303 13.60 -2.07 -26.63
N LEU A 304 14.24 -2.46 -27.72
CA LEU A 304 15.66 -2.19 -27.99
C LEU A 304 15.79 -1.20 -29.13
N LYS A 305 16.74 -0.29 -29.02
CA LYS A 305 17.07 0.69 -30.06
C LYS A 305 18.57 0.72 -30.32
N ASP A 306 18.97 0.58 -31.55
CA ASP A 306 20.36 0.77 -31.95
C ASP A 306 20.65 2.27 -32.13
N GLU A 307 21.79 2.76 -31.67
CA GLU A 307 22.18 4.18 -31.78
C GLU A 307 22.09 4.76 -33.21
N ASN A 308 22.30 3.91 -34.21
CA ASN A 308 22.36 4.31 -35.63
C ASN A 308 21.10 3.96 -36.43
N GLN A 309 20.07 3.40 -35.80
CA GLN A 309 18.82 3.01 -36.46
C GLN A 309 17.65 3.87 -35.99
N ARG A 310 16.77 4.21 -36.94
CA ARG A 310 15.51 4.91 -36.64
C ARG A 310 14.41 3.97 -36.11
N GLU A 311 14.60 2.67 -36.31
CA GLU A 311 13.64 1.64 -35.97
C GLU A 311 13.98 1.08 -34.58
N ALA A 312 12.98 0.94 -33.71
CA ALA A 312 13.07 0.16 -32.49
C ALA A 312 12.64 -1.29 -32.74
N ARG A 313 13.10 -2.21 -31.92
CA ARG A 313 12.72 -3.62 -31.97
C ARG A 313 12.05 -4.00 -30.67
N LEU A 314 10.85 -4.56 -30.74
CA LEU A 314 10.18 -5.21 -29.63
C LEU A 314 10.57 -6.69 -29.64
N ILE A 315 11.17 -7.14 -28.56
CA ILE A 315 11.53 -8.53 -28.33
C ILE A 315 10.60 -9.08 -27.25
N LEU A 316 9.91 -10.16 -27.57
CA LEU A 316 9.03 -10.88 -26.65
C LEU A 316 9.64 -12.23 -26.31
N MET A 317 9.76 -12.51 -25.02
CA MET A 317 10.27 -13.75 -24.46
C MET A 317 9.20 -14.33 -23.54
N ASP A 318 8.73 -15.53 -23.87
CA ASP A 318 7.70 -16.22 -23.08
C ASP A 318 8.32 -17.38 -22.31
N ARG A 319 8.60 -17.14 -21.04
CA ARG A 319 9.14 -18.12 -20.06
C ARG A 319 10.48 -18.75 -20.43
N SER A 320 11.12 -18.25 -21.47
CA SER A 320 12.45 -18.66 -21.94
C SER A 320 13.02 -17.60 -22.89
N ALA A 321 14.32 -17.50 -22.89
CA ALA A 321 15.07 -16.66 -23.84
C ALA A 321 15.54 -17.42 -25.09
N ASP A 322 15.24 -18.72 -25.25
CA ASP A 322 15.76 -19.56 -26.33
C ASP A 322 15.17 -19.25 -27.70
N SER A 323 13.94 -18.74 -27.72
CA SER A 323 13.21 -18.48 -28.97
C SER A 323 12.41 -17.17 -28.88
N PRO A 324 13.07 -16.02 -28.77
CA PRO A 324 12.39 -14.73 -28.68
C PRO A 324 11.66 -14.41 -29.99
N SER A 325 10.49 -13.79 -29.89
CA SER A 325 9.79 -13.20 -31.03
C SER A 325 10.22 -11.75 -31.20
N GLU A 326 10.54 -11.36 -32.43
CA GLU A 326 10.96 -10.00 -32.74
C GLU A 326 9.96 -9.28 -33.65
N VAL A 327 9.61 -8.05 -33.30
CA VAL A 327 8.78 -7.15 -34.10
C VAL A 327 9.48 -5.81 -34.25
N ARG A 328 9.62 -5.32 -35.49
CA ARG A 328 10.18 -3.99 -35.77
C ARG A 328 9.09 -2.93 -35.62
N ILE A 329 9.44 -1.86 -34.93
CA ILE A 329 8.59 -0.68 -34.71
C ILE A 329 9.25 0.47 -35.50
N SER A 330 8.62 0.89 -36.58
CA SER A 330 9.05 2.08 -37.32
C SER A 330 8.32 3.31 -36.79
N ASP A 331 9.05 4.41 -36.64
CA ASP A 331 8.43 5.73 -36.43
C ASP A 331 7.58 6.06 -37.66
N THR A 332 6.28 6.21 -37.52
CA THR A 332 5.35 6.66 -38.55
C THR A 332 5.34 8.16 -38.65
#